data_c2c67f268beec8779e3c90dea1b14c4c
#
_entry.id   c2c67f268beec8779e3c90dea1b14c4c
#
_cell.length_a   1.000
_cell.length_b   1.000
_cell.length_c   1.000
_cell.angle_alpha   90.00
_cell.angle_beta   90.00
_cell.angle_gamma   90.00
#
_symmetry.space_group_name_H-M   'P 1'
#
loop_
_entity.id
_entity.type
_entity.pdbx_description
1 polymer ?
#
loop_
_entity_poly.entity_id
_entity_poly.type
_entity_poly.pdbx_seq_one_letter_code
_entity_poly.pdbx_strand_id
1 'polypeptide(L)'
;EVDGYDKWLWPDHATFPSGTSAEAMRQTYGMLMQKMFYTDLFKKYNTRTYGLVRASNGSASGLPFAIYSDSYSHSEYITGISAASMSGILWSPEARSAKTDREWLNRIQTVCFSPLAMLNAWASGKKPWSYPGVSDSVREVIELRMRLLPYLYTAFADYNRKGIPPFRAMVLENGFSENKANAINGELDGETNPYAMGQIIEKTDQYMFGPSIMVAPFYENQHSKRSVTLPAGNWYNFYT
;
A
#
# COMPACT_ATOMS: atom_id res chain seq x y z
N GLU A 1 -15.68 -10.34 -9.73
CA GLU A 1 -14.26 -10.02 -9.81
C GLU A 1 -13.81 -10.07 -11.27
N VAL A 2 -13.26 -8.96 -11.77
CA VAL A 2 -12.68 -8.93 -13.11
C VAL A 2 -11.18 -9.02 -12.95
N ASP A 3 -10.64 -10.19 -13.18
CA ASP A 3 -9.21 -10.36 -13.29
C ASP A 3 -8.68 -9.57 -14.49
N GLY A 4 -7.63 -8.78 -14.27
CA GLY A 4 -7.11 -7.81 -15.21
C GLY A 4 -6.43 -8.38 -16.45
N TYR A 5 -6.93 -9.48 -16.98
CA TYR A 5 -6.51 -10.00 -18.29
C TYR A 5 -7.27 -9.27 -19.40
N ASP A 6 -6.58 -8.75 -20.39
CA ASP A 6 -7.16 -8.00 -21.50
C ASP A 6 -8.34 -8.72 -22.17
N LYS A 7 -8.32 -10.03 -22.22
CA LYS A 7 -9.43 -10.85 -22.77
C LYS A 7 -10.73 -10.79 -21.98
N TRP A 8 -10.72 -10.28 -20.76
CA TRP A 8 -11.90 -10.14 -19.90
C TRP A 8 -12.52 -8.75 -19.97
N LEU A 9 -11.87 -7.83 -20.65
CA LEU A 9 -12.41 -6.50 -20.87
C LEU A 9 -13.39 -6.55 -22.04
N TRP A 10 -14.43 -5.70 -21.97
CA TRP A 10 -15.32 -5.53 -23.09
C TRP A 10 -14.60 -4.89 -24.29
N PRO A 11 -15.06 -5.17 -25.51
CA PRO A 11 -14.45 -4.62 -26.72
C PRO A 11 -14.64 -3.09 -26.82
N ASP A 12 -13.80 -2.43 -27.62
CA ASP A 12 -13.80 -0.98 -27.75
C ASP A 12 -15.11 -0.41 -28.31
N HIS A 13 -15.87 -1.21 -29.05
CA HIS A 13 -17.17 -0.85 -29.60
C HIS A 13 -18.36 -1.18 -28.67
N ALA A 14 -18.11 -1.64 -27.45
CA ALA A 14 -19.17 -1.88 -26.48
C ALA A 14 -19.92 -0.57 -26.16
N THR A 15 -21.24 -0.67 -26.06
CA THR A 15 -22.13 0.44 -25.73
C THR A 15 -22.75 0.25 -24.36
N PHE A 16 -22.94 1.35 -23.65
CA PHE A 16 -23.52 1.35 -22.31
C PHE A 16 -24.77 2.24 -22.29
N PRO A 17 -25.78 1.91 -21.48
CA PRO A 17 -26.99 2.72 -21.36
C PRO A 17 -26.73 4.17 -20.95
N SER A 18 -25.63 4.45 -20.28
CA SER A 18 -25.20 5.80 -19.90
C SER A 18 -24.67 6.64 -21.07
N GLY A 19 -24.47 6.06 -22.25
CA GLY A 19 -23.78 6.69 -23.38
C GLY A 19 -22.26 6.82 -23.21
N THR A 20 -21.70 6.27 -22.14
CA THR A 20 -20.25 6.29 -21.88
C THR A 20 -19.54 5.39 -22.89
N SER A 21 -18.42 5.87 -23.44
CA SER A 21 -17.60 5.03 -24.34
C SER A 21 -16.99 3.84 -23.58
N ALA A 22 -16.66 2.78 -24.32
CA ALA A 22 -16.02 1.59 -23.75
C ALA A 22 -14.70 1.93 -23.07
N GLU A 23 -13.90 2.81 -23.65
CA GLU A 23 -12.63 3.28 -23.09
C GLU A 23 -12.83 4.01 -21.74
N ALA A 24 -13.73 4.99 -21.69
CA ALA A 24 -14.04 5.70 -20.46
C ALA A 24 -14.65 4.78 -19.39
N MET A 25 -15.48 3.82 -19.79
CA MET A 25 -16.08 2.87 -18.87
C MET A 25 -15.01 1.93 -18.24
N ARG A 26 -14.00 1.50 -18.99
CA ARG A 26 -12.88 0.72 -18.43
C ARG A 26 -12.18 1.42 -17.27
N GLN A 27 -12.08 2.75 -17.36
CA GLN A 27 -11.45 3.55 -16.31
C GLN A 27 -12.36 3.81 -15.11
N THR A 28 -13.67 3.80 -15.30
CA THR A 28 -14.62 4.28 -14.28
C THR A 28 -15.47 3.19 -13.65
N TYR A 29 -15.67 2.05 -14.29
CA TYR A 29 -16.63 1.04 -13.79
C TYR A 29 -16.29 0.55 -12.38
N GLY A 30 -15.02 0.35 -12.06
CA GLY A 30 -14.62 -0.09 -10.73
C GLY A 30 -15.01 0.90 -9.63
N MET A 31 -14.81 2.19 -9.90
CA MET A 31 -15.27 3.26 -9.00
C MET A 31 -16.81 3.32 -8.93
N LEU A 32 -17.52 3.15 -10.05
CA LEU A 32 -18.98 3.12 -10.07
C LEU A 32 -19.53 1.94 -9.26
N MET A 33 -18.93 0.75 -9.37
CA MET A 33 -19.28 -0.40 -8.53
C MET A 33 -19.04 -0.11 -7.04
N GLN A 34 -17.88 0.43 -6.68
CA GLN A 34 -17.59 0.80 -5.29
C GLN A 34 -18.63 1.80 -4.76
N LYS A 35 -18.95 2.82 -5.55
CA LYS A 35 -19.97 3.80 -5.20
C LYS A 35 -21.34 3.17 -4.98
N MET A 36 -21.75 2.27 -5.86
CA MET A 36 -23.02 1.54 -5.75
C MET A 36 -23.06 0.72 -4.45
N PHE A 37 -22.03 -0.09 -4.18
CA PHE A 37 -21.97 -0.87 -2.94
C PHE A 37 -21.98 0.02 -1.70
N TYR A 38 -21.26 1.11 -1.74
CA TYR A 38 -21.22 2.03 -0.61
C TYR A 38 -22.57 2.71 -0.37
N THR A 39 -23.20 3.27 -1.42
CA THR A 39 -24.43 4.06 -1.28
C THR A 39 -25.66 3.19 -1.11
N ASP A 40 -25.80 2.15 -1.94
CA ASP A 40 -27.05 1.41 -2.07
C ASP A 40 -27.11 0.17 -1.15
N LEU A 41 -25.96 -0.24 -0.61
CA LEU A 41 -25.90 -1.32 0.36
C LEU A 41 -25.46 -0.79 1.74
N PHE A 42 -24.19 -0.46 1.93
CA PHE A 42 -23.66 -0.16 3.27
C PHE A 42 -24.31 1.07 3.91
N LYS A 43 -24.38 2.18 3.20
CA LYS A 43 -24.97 3.42 3.71
C LYS A 43 -26.48 3.28 3.90
N LYS A 44 -27.14 2.67 2.94
CA LYS A 44 -28.61 2.45 3.01
C LYS A 44 -29.03 1.63 4.23
N TYR A 45 -28.28 0.61 4.56
CA TYR A 45 -28.57 -0.27 5.71
C TYR A 45 -27.81 0.13 6.98
N ASN A 46 -27.17 1.30 7.01
CA ASN A 46 -26.38 1.78 8.13
C ASN A 46 -25.36 0.75 8.65
N THR A 47 -24.73 0.03 7.72
CA THR A 47 -23.75 -1.00 8.02
C THR A 47 -22.34 -0.47 7.75
N ARG A 48 -21.37 -0.84 8.59
CA ARG A 48 -19.96 -0.48 8.37
C ARG A 48 -19.48 -1.07 7.06
N THR A 49 -18.82 -0.24 6.27
CA THR A 49 -18.25 -0.67 4.99
C THR A 49 -17.03 -1.54 5.25
N TYR A 50 -16.99 -2.65 4.53
CA TYR A 50 -15.83 -3.50 4.41
C TYR A 50 -15.75 -3.98 2.97
N GLY A 51 -14.61 -3.80 2.32
CA GLY A 51 -14.43 -4.28 0.97
C GLY A 51 -13.01 -4.18 0.47
N LEU A 52 -12.61 -5.20 -0.26
CA LEU A 52 -11.40 -5.26 -1.06
C LEU A 52 -11.79 -5.18 -2.51
N VAL A 53 -11.10 -4.35 -3.27
CA VAL A 53 -11.38 -4.14 -4.68
C VAL A 53 -10.09 -4.18 -5.49
N ARG A 54 -10.15 -4.69 -6.71
CA ARG A 54 -9.05 -4.62 -7.68
C ARG A 54 -9.23 -3.45 -8.63
N ALA A 55 -10.44 -3.29 -9.15
CA ALA A 55 -10.75 -2.24 -10.10
C ALA A 55 -11.05 -0.93 -9.37
N SER A 56 -10.20 0.06 -9.58
CA SER A 56 -10.35 1.38 -8.98
C SER A 56 -9.56 2.43 -9.78
N ASN A 57 -9.75 3.69 -9.43
CA ASN A 57 -8.97 4.81 -9.95
C ASN A 57 -8.90 5.93 -8.90
N GLY A 58 -8.20 7.02 -9.20
CA GLY A 58 -8.03 8.15 -8.28
C GLY A 58 -9.34 8.79 -7.80
N SER A 59 -10.43 8.66 -8.55
CA SER A 59 -11.75 9.17 -8.15
C SER A 59 -12.39 8.37 -7.02
N ALA A 60 -11.84 7.19 -6.67
CA ALA A 60 -12.32 6.36 -5.59
C ALA A 60 -11.76 6.74 -4.20
N SER A 61 -10.90 7.75 -4.11
CA SER A 61 -10.26 8.17 -2.85
C SER A 61 -11.26 8.56 -1.74
N GLY A 62 -12.46 9.02 -2.10
CA GLY A 62 -13.53 9.29 -1.15
C GLY A 62 -14.38 8.08 -0.75
N LEU A 63 -14.09 6.89 -1.28
CA LEU A 63 -14.82 5.67 -1.00
C LEU A 63 -14.04 4.77 -0.03
N PRO A 64 -14.70 4.16 0.96
CA PRO A 64 -14.03 3.45 2.05
C PRO A 64 -13.65 2.00 1.67
N PHE A 65 -12.95 1.83 0.57
CA PHE A 65 -12.46 0.53 0.11
C PHE A 65 -10.94 0.52 0.05
N ALA A 66 -10.35 -0.63 0.32
CA ALA A 66 -8.94 -0.87 0.09
C ALA A 66 -8.73 -1.59 -1.24
N ILE A 67 -7.72 -1.14 -1.99
CA ILE A 67 -7.31 -1.79 -3.22
C ILE A 67 -6.28 -2.86 -2.87
N TYR A 68 -6.35 -4.00 -3.53
CA TYR A 68 -5.31 -5.00 -3.47
C TYR A 68 -4.96 -5.50 -4.87
N SER A 69 -3.79 -6.07 -5.00
CA SER A 69 -3.37 -6.72 -6.24
C SER A 69 -2.62 -8.01 -5.93
N ASP A 70 -2.55 -8.87 -6.93
CA ASP A 70 -1.78 -10.12 -6.90
C ASP A 70 -0.28 -9.89 -7.05
N SER A 71 0.26 -8.79 -6.53
CA SER A 71 1.70 -8.57 -6.54
C SER A 71 2.39 -9.54 -5.58
N TYR A 72 3.44 -10.20 -6.06
CA TYR A 72 4.17 -11.23 -5.32
C TYR A 72 5.58 -10.81 -4.93
N SER A 73 6.11 -9.79 -5.57
CA SER A 73 7.39 -9.21 -5.21
C SER A 73 7.28 -8.44 -3.91
N HIS A 74 8.13 -8.73 -2.95
CA HIS A 74 8.12 -8.05 -1.66
C HIS A 74 8.47 -6.56 -1.78
N SER A 75 9.37 -6.20 -2.70
CA SER A 75 9.70 -4.81 -2.99
C SER A 75 8.50 -4.03 -3.54
N GLU A 76 7.68 -4.65 -4.39
CA GLU A 76 6.45 -4.05 -4.90
C GLU A 76 5.43 -3.80 -3.79
N TYR A 77 5.39 -4.63 -2.74
CA TYR A 77 4.53 -4.40 -1.58
C TYR A 77 4.81 -3.06 -0.93
N ILE A 78 6.08 -2.77 -0.71
CA ILE A 78 6.51 -1.56 -0.01
C ILE A 78 6.28 -0.34 -0.89
N THR A 79 6.69 -0.44 -2.15
CA THR A 79 6.45 0.62 -3.15
C THR A 79 4.96 0.90 -3.32
N GLY A 80 4.13 -0.13 -3.40
CA GLY A 80 2.68 0.00 -3.52
C GLY A 80 2.03 0.70 -2.33
N ILE A 81 2.44 0.38 -1.10
CA ILE A 81 1.95 1.06 0.11
C ILE A 81 2.28 2.56 0.07
N SER A 82 3.51 2.90 -0.29
CA SER A 82 3.97 4.29 -0.38
C SER A 82 3.28 5.04 -1.51
N ALA A 83 3.27 4.47 -2.71
CA ALA A 83 2.73 5.11 -3.91
C ALA A 83 1.22 5.35 -3.80
N ALA A 84 0.47 4.42 -3.22
CA ALA A 84 -0.97 4.56 -3.03
C ALA A 84 -1.33 5.80 -2.20
N SER A 85 -0.48 6.17 -1.24
CA SER A 85 -0.70 7.36 -0.42
C SER A 85 -0.71 8.67 -1.22
N MET A 86 0.05 8.72 -2.31
CA MET A 86 0.10 9.90 -3.21
C MET A 86 -1.20 10.08 -4.00
N SER A 87 -1.95 9.01 -4.20
CA SER A 87 -3.24 9.03 -4.87
C SER A 87 -4.44 9.13 -3.91
N GLY A 88 -4.19 9.23 -2.61
CA GLY A 88 -5.24 9.26 -1.59
C GLY A 88 -6.05 7.97 -1.49
N ILE A 89 -5.48 6.84 -1.91
CA ILE A 89 -6.10 5.52 -1.85
C ILE A 89 -5.31 4.60 -0.92
N LEU A 90 -5.98 3.57 -0.43
CA LEU A 90 -5.36 2.53 0.40
C LEU A 90 -5.08 1.31 -0.47
N TRP A 91 -3.83 0.91 -0.52
CA TRP A 91 -3.43 -0.33 -1.18
C TRP A 91 -2.86 -1.31 -0.16
N SER A 92 -3.30 -2.55 -0.21
CA SER A 92 -2.90 -3.58 0.76
C SER A 92 -2.22 -4.75 0.07
N PRO A 93 -0.99 -5.09 0.48
CA PRO A 93 -0.33 -6.30 0.03
C PRO A 93 -0.96 -7.52 0.68
N GLU A 94 -0.69 -8.69 0.10
CA GLU A 94 -1.06 -9.98 0.68
C GLU A 94 0.14 -10.91 0.77
N ALA A 95 0.26 -11.67 1.86
CA ALA A 95 1.22 -12.75 1.95
C ALA A 95 0.59 -14.05 1.44
N ARG A 96 1.23 -14.72 0.46
CA ARG A 96 0.77 -16.02 -0.09
C ARG A 96 1.67 -17.16 0.33
N SER A 97 2.96 -17.03 0.06
CA SER A 97 3.97 -18.05 0.33
C SER A 97 5.35 -17.39 0.34
N ALA A 98 6.33 -18.15 0.78
CA ALA A 98 7.73 -17.76 0.73
C ALA A 98 8.59 -18.99 0.43
N LYS A 99 9.82 -18.75 -0.01
CA LYS A 99 10.81 -19.82 -0.27
C LYS A 99 11.50 -20.27 1.01
N THR A 100 11.60 -19.39 1.98
CA THR A 100 12.30 -19.63 3.25
C THR A 100 11.49 -19.08 4.43
N ASP A 101 11.79 -19.60 5.63
CA ASP A 101 11.22 -19.11 6.89
C ASP A 101 11.47 -17.61 7.09
N ARG A 102 12.68 -17.13 6.74
CA ARG A 102 13.05 -15.73 6.87
C ARG A 102 12.24 -14.85 5.92
N GLU A 103 12.09 -15.23 4.66
CA GLU A 103 11.27 -14.51 3.71
C GLU A 103 9.81 -14.46 4.18
N TRP A 104 9.29 -15.55 4.74
CA TRP A 104 7.95 -15.59 5.30
C TRP A 104 7.77 -14.55 6.41
N LEU A 105 8.68 -14.54 7.38
CA LEU A 105 8.64 -13.57 8.46
C LEU A 105 8.68 -12.13 7.94
N ASN A 106 9.59 -11.82 7.01
CA ASN A 106 9.70 -10.51 6.42
C ASN A 106 8.41 -10.08 5.70
N ARG A 107 7.79 -10.98 4.94
CA ARG A 107 6.50 -10.72 4.27
C ARG A 107 5.36 -10.50 5.27
N ILE A 108 5.28 -11.31 6.31
CA ILE A 108 4.27 -11.14 7.37
C ILE A 108 4.47 -9.83 8.12
N GLN A 109 5.71 -9.43 8.42
CA GLN A 109 6.00 -8.13 9.00
C GLN A 109 5.45 -7.00 8.10
N THR A 110 5.70 -7.05 6.80
CA THR A 110 5.21 -6.02 5.88
C THR A 110 3.69 -5.96 5.85
N VAL A 111 2.99 -7.09 5.75
CA VAL A 111 1.52 -7.06 5.73
C VAL A 111 0.93 -6.63 7.08
N CYS A 112 1.59 -6.92 8.20
CA CYS A 112 1.17 -6.44 9.51
C CYS A 112 1.33 -4.92 9.67
N PHE A 113 2.22 -4.29 8.91
CA PHE A 113 2.40 -2.84 8.88
C PHE A 113 1.84 -2.23 7.57
N SER A 114 0.76 -2.78 7.06
CA SER A 114 0.00 -2.30 5.91
C SER A 114 -1.45 -1.99 6.29
N PRO A 115 -2.27 -1.41 5.40
CA PRO A 115 -3.67 -1.11 5.68
C PRO A 115 -4.45 -2.32 6.19
N LEU A 116 -4.33 -3.46 5.53
CA LEU A 116 -4.94 -4.73 5.95
C LEU A 116 -3.85 -5.79 6.09
N ALA A 117 -3.84 -6.48 7.22
CA ALA A 117 -2.97 -7.62 7.43
C ALA A 117 -3.54 -8.85 6.71
N MET A 118 -3.26 -8.97 5.41
CA MET A 118 -3.88 -9.96 4.54
C MET A 118 -3.00 -11.19 4.33
N LEU A 119 -3.66 -12.35 4.36
CA LEU A 119 -3.08 -13.63 4.01
C LEU A 119 -3.94 -14.30 2.94
N ASN A 120 -3.33 -14.60 1.79
CA ASN A 120 -4.02 -15.31 0.71
C ASN A 120 -3.79 -16.82 0.82
N ALA A 121 -4.52 -17.47 1.72
CA ALA A 121 -4.37 -18.89 1.98
C ALA A 121 -5.00 -19.77 0.89
N TRP A 122 -5.99 -19.29 0.15
CA TRP A 122 -6.66 -20.09 -0.88
C TRP A 122 -5.71 -20.48 -2.02
N ALA A 123 -4.78 -19.59 -2.39
CA ALA A 123 -3.86 -19.84 -3.49
C ALA A 123 -2.73 -20.83 -3.13
N SER A 124 -2.28 -20.85 -1.87
CA SER A 124 -1.11 -21.64 -1.46
C SER A 124 -1.37 -22.56 -0.28
N GLY A 125 -2.51 -22.45 0.39
CA GLY A 125 -2.82 -23.16 1.63
C GLY A 125 -1.96 -22.73 2.83
N LYS A 126 -1.09 -21.72 2.67
CA LYS A 126 -0.19 -21.30 3.73
C LYS A 126 -0.94 -20.49 4.79
N LYS A 127 -0.60 -20.76 6.04
CA LYS A 127 -1.14 -20.12 7.24
C LYS A 127 0.00 -19.44 7.99
N PRO A 128 -0.25 -18.55 8.95
CA PRO A 128 0.80 -17.88 9.72
C PRO A 128 1.85 -18.84 10.26
N TRP A 129 1.43 -20.00 10.73
CA TRP A 129 2.26 -21.04 11.33
C TRP A 129 2.81 -22.09 10.35
N SER A 130 2.69 -21.89 9.04
CA SER A 130 3.17 -22.86 8.03
C SER A 130 4.68 -22.94 7.90
N TYR A 131 5.40 -22.05 8.56
CA TYR A 131 6.88 -21.99 8.58
C TYR A 131 7.36 -22.11 10.04
N PRO A 132 7.62 -23.35 10.52
CA PRO A 132 7.85 -23.62 11.93
C PRO A 132 9.03 -22.86 12.54
N GLY A 133 10.12 -22.67 11.78
CA GLY A 133 11.32 -21.98 12.26
C GLY A 133 11.12 -20.51 12.64
N VAL A 134 10.00 -19.89 12.25
CA VAL A 134 9.68 -18.48 12.54
C VAL A 134 8.28 -18.29 13.13
N SER A 135 7.63 -19.37 13.53
CA SER A 135 6.23 -19.35 13.97
C SER A 135 5.98 -18.42 15.16
N ASP A 136 6.89 -18.41 16.13
CA ASP A 136 6.77 -17.55 17.31
C ASP A 136 6.99 -16.08 16.96
N SER A 137 7.99 -15.78 16.14
CA SER A 137 8.22 -14.42 15.65
C SER A 137 7.04 -13.89 14.80
N VAL A 138 6.43 -14.75 14.00
CA VAL A 138 5.21 -14.41 13.25
C VAL A 138 4.07 -14.09 14.21
N ARG A 139 3.88 -14.87 15.27
CA ARG A 139 2.89 -14.60 16.32
C ARG A 139 3.13 -13.25 16.97
N GLU A 140 4.35 -12.96 17.41
CA GLU A 140 4.72 -11.69 18.03
C GLU A 140 4.39 -10.49 17.16
N VAL A 141 4.65 -10.58 15.86
CA VAL A 141 4.33 -9.51 14.91
C VAL A 141 2.81 -9.31 14.76
N ILE A 142 2.04 -10.39 14.69
CA ILE A 142 0.58 -10.33 14.64
C ILE A 142 0.02 -9.71 15.93
N GLU A 143 0.52 -10.13 17.08
CA GLU A 143 0.13 -9.58 18.38
C GLU A 143 0.50 -8.09 18.49
N LEU A 144 1.66 -7.69 17.99
CA LEU A 144 2.05 -6.29 17.90
C LEU A 144 1.06 -5.50 17.03
N ARG A 145 0.69 -6.02 15.85
CA ARG A 145 -0.35 -5.40 15.01
C ARG A 145 -1.65 -5.21 15.80
N MET A 146 -2.09 -6.20 16.55
CA MET A 146 -3.32 -6.12 17.35
C MET A 146 -3.22 -5.02 18.41
N ARG A 147 -2.08 -4.89 19.10
CA ARG A 147 -1.83 -3.82 20.06
C ARG A 147 -1.81 -2.43 19.43
N LEU A 148 -1.38 -2.32 18.17
CA LEU A 148 -1.33 -1.06 17.42
C LEU A 148 -2.68 -0.66 16.78
N LEU A 149 -3.73 -1.47 16.88
CA LEU A 149 -5.03 -1.14 16.29
C LEU A 149 -5.60 0.21 16.77
N PRO A 150 -5.55 0.58 18.07
CA PRO A 150 -6.04 1.89 18.49
C PRO A 150 -5.26 3.06 17.86
N TYR A 151 -3.95 2.92 17.74
CA TYR A 151 -3.10 3.90 17.06
C TYR A 151 -3.45 4.02 15.58
N LEU A 152 -3.59 2.88 14.91
CA LEU A 152 -3.98 2.83 13.51
C LEU A 152 -5.38 3.40 13.28
N TYR A 153 -6.33 3.09 14.16
CA TYR A 153 -7.68 3.64 14.09
C TYR A 153 -7.67 5.19 14.18
N THR A 154 -6.83 5.76 15.04
CA THR A 154 -6.63 7.20 15.13
C THR A 154 -6.05 7.78 13.82
N ALA A 155 -5.06 7.12 13.23
CA ALA A 155 -4.50 7.53 11.94
C ALA A 155 -5.55 7.47 10.80
N PHE A 156 -6.43 6.48 10.80
CA PHE A 156 -7.57 6.42 9.87
C PHE A 156 -8.61 7.52 10.13
N ALA A 157 -8.82 7.92 11.39
CA ALA A 157 -9.68 9.05 11.70
C ALA A 157 -9.10 10.37 11.17
N ASP A 158 -7.80 10.56 11.25
CA ASP A 158 -7.12 11.71 10.65
C ASP A 158 -7.18 11.67 9.12
N TYR A 159 -7.07 10.48 8.51
CA TYR A 159 -7.29 10.31 7.07
C TYR A 159 -8.68 10.76 6.65
N ASN A 160 -9.71 10.32 7.35
CA ASN A 160 -11.09 10.72 7.06
C ASN A 160 -11.34 12.22 7.26
N ARG A 161 -10.77 12.83 8.30
CA ARG A 161 -11.05 14.22 8.67
C ARG A 161 -10.16 15.25 7.99
N LYS A 162 -8.89 14.88 7.74
CA LYS A 162 -7.83 15.81 7.31
C LYS A 162 -7.21 15.43 5.96
N GLY A 163 -7.56 14.27 5.41
CA GLY A 163 -6.93 13.74 4.19
C GLY A 163 -5.49 13.26 4.39
N ILE A 164 -5.03 13.07 5.63
CA ILE A 164 -3.66 12.60 5.91
C ILE A 164 -3.62 11.08 5.83
N PRO A 165 -2.95 10.48 4.82
CA PRO A 165 -2.92 9.03 4.67
C PRO A 165 -2.26 8.35 5.87
N PRO A 166 -2.82 7.25 6.38
CA PRO A 166 -2.26 6.51 7.50
C PRO A 166 -0.96 5.77 7.14
N PHE A 167 -0.73 5.51 5.88
CA PHE A 167 0.51 4.97 5.32
C PHE A 167 1.02 5.98 4.31
N ARG A 168 2.17 6.61 4.57
CA ARG A 168 2.63 7.74 3.76
C ARG A 168 4.01 7.50 3.18
N ALA A 169 4.17 7.88 1.91
CA ALA A 169 5.47 7.99 1.29
C ALA A 169 6.35 8.98 2.04
N MET A 170 7.64 8.70 2.11
CA MET A 170 8.60 9.55 2.84
C MET A 170 8.68 10.96 2.27
N VAL A 171 8.40 11.15 0.99
CA VAL A 171 8.39 12.47 0.34
C VAL A 171 7.34 13.43 0.93
N LEU A 172 6.31 12.89 1.60
CA LEU A 172 5.28 13.68 2.28
C LEU A 172 5.69 14.17 3.67
N GLU A 173 6.84 13.72 4.18
CA GLU A 173 7.31 14.09 5.51
C GLU A 173 8.18 15.35 5.46
N ASN A 174 7.96 16.25 6.42
CA ASN A 174 8.71 17.48 6.54
C ASN A 174 10.22 17.21 6.70
N GLY A 175 11.04 17.98 6.00
CA GLY A 175 12.49 17.87 6.05
C GLY A 175 13.08 16.66 5.31
N PHE A 176 12.25 15.75 4.81
CA PHE A 176 12.74 14.60 4.02
C PHE A 176 13.35 15.04 2.68
N SER A 177 12.81 16.10 2.09
CA SER A 177 13.28 16.65 0.81
C SER A 177 14.63 17.35 0.88
N GLU A 178 15.02 17.85 2.03
CA GLU A 178 16.28 18.62 2.21
C GLU A 178 17.52 17.71 2.17
N ASN A 179 17.37 16.43 2.48
CA ASN A 179 18.46 15.46 2.39
C ASN A 179 18.78 15.00 0.95
N LYS A 180 18.12 15.58 -0.04
CA LYS A 180 18.23 15.16 -1.45
C LYS A 180 19.47 15.69 -2.16
N ALA A 181 20.06 16.76 -1.68
CA ALA A 181 21.18 17.41 -2.35
C ALA A 181 22.41 16.50 -2.51
N ASN A 182 22.51 15.45 -1.73
CA ASN A 182 23.66 14.53 -1.75
C ASN A 182 23.45 13.27 -2.63
N ALA A 183 22.29 13.11 -3.24
CA ALA A 183 21.97 11.91 -4.01
C ALA A 183 22.10 12.10 -5.53
N ILE A 184 22.36 13.32 -5.99
CA ILE A 184 22.48 13.60 -7.43
C ILE A 184 23.95 13.91 -7.73
N ASN A 185 24.79 12.90 -7.75
CA ASN A 185 26.10 12.94 -8.39
C ASN A 185 26.05 12.32 -9.81
N GLY A 186 24.92 12.39 -10.47
CA GLY A 186 24.85 12.20 -11.91
C GLY A 186 24.89 13.57 -12.57
N GLU A 187 25.88 13.81 -13.40
CA GLU A 187 25.92 14.96 -14.30
C GLU A 187 24.59 15.04 -15.04
N LEU A 188 23.72 15.94 -14.55
CA LEU A 188 22.55 16.34 -15.31
C LEU A 188 23.13 17.25 -16.40
N ASP A 189 23.21 16.73 -17.60
CA ASP A 189 23.40 17.54 -18.78
C ASP A 189 22.16 18.46 -18.92
N GLY A 190 22.29 19.64 -18.29
CA GLY A 190 21.24 20.63 -18.16
C GLY A 190 20.85 21.29 -19.49
N GLU A 191 21.49 20.91 -20.61
CA GLU A 191 21.22 21.49 -21.91
C GLU A 191 20.16 20.70 -22.73
N THR A 192 19.87 19.47 -22.38
CA THR A 192 19.09 18.59 -23.27
C THR A 192 17.64 18.35 -22.87
N ASN A 193 17.23 18.64 -21.66
CA ASN A 193 15.81 18.49 -21.27
C ASN A 193 15.36 19.52 -20.22
N PRO A 194 14.77 20.65 -20.64
CA PRO A 194 14.24 21.64 -19.68
C PRO A 194 13.08 21.12 -18.82
N TYR A 195 12.56 19.93 -19.11
CA TYR A 195 11.54 19.24 -18.33
C TYR A 195 12.11 18.11 -17.46
N ALA A 196 13.41 17.86 -17.52
CA ALA A 196 14.07 16.98 -16.57
C ALA A 196 14.05 17.66 -15.19
N MET A 197 12.93 17.60 -14.54
CA MET A 197 12.88 17.78 -13.10
C MET A 197 13.82 16.76 -12.51
N GLY A 198 14.86 17.20 -11.80
CA GLY A 198 15.85 16.34 -11.21
C GLY A 198 15.20 15.12 -10.59
N GLN A 199 15.74 13.92 -10.83
CA GLN A 199 15.16 12.70 -10.35
C GLN A 199 14.93 12.83 -8.85
N ILE A 200 13.69 12.98 -8.46
CA ILE A 200 13.28 12.79 -7.08
C ILE A 200 13.51 11.32 -6.82
N ILE A 201 14.65 10.99 -6.22
CA ILE A 201 14.88 9.61 -5.75
C ILE A 201 13.92 9.44 -4.58
N GLU A 202 12.72 8.97 -4.90
CA GLU A 202 11.77 8.58 -3.90
C GLU A 202 12.36 7.43 -3.08
N LYS A 203 12.32 7.56 -1.77
CA LYS A 203 12.70 6.51 -0.86
C LYS A 203 11.53 5.52 -0.77
N THR A 204 11.46 4.61 -1.73
CA THR A 204 10.33 3.67 -1.89
C THR A 204 10.43 2.45 -1.00
N ASP A 205 11.52 2.30 -0.24
CA ASP A 205 11.81 1.13 0.59
C ASP A 205 11.48 1.34 2.08
N GLN A 206 10.84 2.44 2.41
CA GLN A 206 10.37 2.79 3.75
C GLN A 206 9.18 3.75 3.67
N TYR A 207 8.36 3.78 4.71
CA TYR A 207 7.15 4.61 4.76
C TYR A 207 6.74 4.92 6.20
N MET A 208 5.90 5.92 6.38
CA MET A 208 5.28 6.21 7.67
C MET A 208 4.03 5.37 7.88
N PHE A 209 3.91 4.82 9.07
CA PHE A 209 2.72 4.15 9.59
C PHE A 209 2.12 5.03 10.69
N GLY A 210 1.04 5.74 10.37
CA GLY A 210 0.50 6.79 11.22
C GLY A 210 1.47 7.97 11.40
N PRO A 211 1.24 8.82 12.42
CA PRO A 211 2.00 10.05 12.58
C PRO A 211 3.42 9.87 13.14
N SER A 212 3.74 8.73 13.77
CA SER A 212 4.94 8.63 14.62
C SER A 212 5.77 7.38 14.43
N ILE A 213 5.34 6.43 13.62
CA ILE A 213 6.08 5.18 13.39
C ILE A 213 6.57 5.16 11.94
N MET A 214 7.87 4.99 11.76
CA MET A 214 8.46 4.73 10.47
C MET A 214 8.73 3.24 10.32
N VAL A 215 8.35 2.68 9.20
CA VAL A 215 8.52 1.27 8.84
C VAL A 215 9.55 1.17 7.74
N ALA A 216 10.58 0.37 7.98
CA ALA A 216 11.67 0.11 7.05
C ALA A 216 11.88 -1.40 6.93
N PRO A 217 11.06 -2.11 6.13
CA PRO A 217 11.09 -3.56 6.05
C PRO A 217 12.39 -4.11 5.47
N PHE A 218 12.75 -5.32 5.85
CA PHE A 218 13.70 -6.12 5.08
C PHE A 218 13.00 -6.77 3.90
N TYR A 219 13.70 -6.87 2.77
CA TYR A 219 13.20 -7.55 1.59
C TYR A 219 13.59 -9.02 1.59
N GLU A 220 12.73 -9.85 1.02
CA GLU A 220 12.99 -11.25 0.76
C GLU A 220 13.73 -11.92 1.94
N ASN A 221 14.94 -12.38 1.73
CA ASN A 221 15.78 -13.05 2.73
C ASN A 221 16.77 -12.11 3.47
N GLN A 222 16.66 -10.80 3.30
CA GLN A 222 17.51 -9.86 4.03
C GLN A 222 17.26 -9.97 5.55
N HIS A 223 18.32 -9.94 6.34
CA HIS A 223 18.20 -10.11 7.80
C HIS A 223 19.29 -9.46 8.64
N SER A 224 20.25 -8.76 8.03
CA SER A 224 21.43 -8.28 8.77
C SER A 224 21.42 -6.78 9.02
N LYS A 225 21.47 -5.99 7.97
CA LYS A 225 21.56 -4.52 8.05
C LYS A 225 20.92 -3.88 6.82
N ARG A 226 20.37 -2.70 7.02
CA ARG A 226 19.99 -1.79 5.94
C ARG A 226 20.17 -0.35 6.36
N SER A 227 20.39 0.53 5.40
CA SER A 227 20.36 1.97 5.61
C SER A 227 18.92 2.46 5.68
N VAL A 228 18.66 3.39 6.58
CA VAL A 228 17.36 4.02 6.78
C VAL A 228 17.56 5.54 6.73
N THR A 229 16.70 6.25 6.03
CA THR A 229 16.70 7.70 5.99
C THR A 229 15.59 8.20 6.92
N LEU A 230 15.97 8.98 7.93
CA LEU A 230 15.04 9.53 8.91
C LEU A 230 14.64 10.95 8.52
N PRO A 231 13.36 11.32 8.56
CA PRO A 231 12.93 12.72 8.51
C PRO A 231 13.51 13.53 9.68
N ALA A 232 13.45 14.85 9.59
CA ALA A 232 13.86 15.73 10.69
C ALA A 232 13.06 15.41 11.98
N GLY A 233 13.75 15.38 13.11
CA GLY A 233 13.15 15.11 14.42
C GLY A 233 13.97 14.17 15.28
N ASN A 234 13.43 13.83 16.44
CA ASN A 234 14.00 12.85 17.35
C ASN A 234 13.38 11.48 17.08
N TRP A 235 14.24 10.49 16.83
CA TRP A 235 13.83 9.13 16.51
C TRP A 235 14.35 8.15 17.56
N TYR A 236 13.50 7.22 17.93
CA TYR A 236 13.78 6.19 18.92
C TYR A 236 13.57 4.82 18.30
N ASN A 237 14.42 3.87 18.72
CA ASN A 237 14.17 2.49 18.34
C ASN A 237 12.88 2.01 19.04
N PHE A 238 11.98 1.43 18.30
CA PHE A 238 10.67 1.01 18.82
C PHE A 238 10.78 -0.12 19.84
N TYR A 239 11.85 -0.90 19.82
CA TYR A 239 12.04 -2.10 20.64
C TYR A 239 13.01 -1.92 21.83
N THR A 240 13.58 -0.74 22.02
CA THR A 240 14.56 -0.49 23.10
C THR A 240 14.17 0.68 24.00
#